data_1ce4797a3e8d4cbd2c669ff501a3e689
#
_entry.id   1ce4797a3e8d4cbd2c669ff501a3e689
#
_cell.length_a   1.000
_cell.length_b   1.000
_cell.length_c   1.000
_cell.angle_alpha   90.00
_cell.angle_beta   90.00
_cell.angle_gamma   90.00
#
_symmetry.space_group_name_H-M   'P 1'
#
loop_
_entity.id
_entity.type
_entity.pdbx_description
1 polymer ?
#
loop_
_entity_poly.entity_id
_entity_poly.type
_entity_poly.pdbx_seq_one_letter_code
_entity_poly.pdbx_strand_id
1 'polypeptide(L)'
;MRKMDNNTPGEAARGAAVSLAPVPRGPAQTPDRYIRQIAVPCFGAAGQEALAGLTVAMIGCGALGSMQAELLVRMGVGALRLADGDTVAEMNLHRQIQFTEADAAAARNKAEAAAARLRTLNGACRIEAVPAFVTPATIGAFICGAGLILDATDSVPTRYLINDAAVAAGIPWIYCGVSGTAGQMLAVVPGSGPCLRCIFPEPPAPESVPSAIRGGILPFAVSALVSLQISAAIRLITGTLPTGRLIRFDVWEPALRIVRVERDPGCPCCSARKSGH
;
A
#
# COMPACT_ATOMS: atom_id res chain seq x y z
N MET A 1 -11.03 39.77 -10.57
CA MET A 1 -9.64 39.39 -10.74
C MET A 1 -9.01 39.28 -9.36
N ARG A 2 -8.93 38.08 -8.76
CA ARG A 2 -8.20 37.80 -7.51
C ARG A 2 -6.90 37.12 -7.87
N LYS A 3 -5.79 37.68 -7.38
CA LYS A 3 -4.43 37.20 -7.60
C LYS A 3 -4.28 35.77 -7.03
N MET A 4 -3.77 34.87 -7.85
CA MET A 4 -3.27 33.57 -7.41
C MET A 4 -1.92 33.79 -6.75
N ASP A 5 -1.81 33.50 -5.46
CA ASP A 5 -0.53 33.48 -4.76
C ASP A 5 0.23 32.20 -5.14
N ASN A 6 1.33 32.38 -5.86
CA ASN A 6 2.34 31.36 -6.13
C ASN A 6 3.09 31.07 -4.83
N ASN A 7 2.75 29.99 -4.17
CA ASN A 7 3.51 29.48 -3.02
C ASN A 7 4.68 28.62 -3.54
N THR A 8 5.87 29.20 -3.56
CA THR A 8 7.14 28.52 -3.86
C THR A 8 7.39 27.44 -2.79
N PRO A 9 7.81 26.20 -3.14
CA PRO A 9 8.10 25.17 -2.14
C PRO A 9 9.36 25.53 -1.36
N GLY A 10 9.20 25.92 -0.10
CA GLY A 10 10.31 26.06 0.85
C GLY A 10 10.99 24.72 1.13
N GLU A 11 12.29 24.79 1.44
CA GLU A 11 13.21 23.71 1.76
C GLU A 11 12.59 22.60 2.61
N ALA A 12 12.48 21.41 2.03
CA ALA A 12 12.02 20.23 2.75
C ALA A 12 13.12 19.73 3.68
N ALA A 13 12.84 19.74 4.99
CA ALA A 13 13.67 19.04 5.97
C ALA A 13 13.92 17.60 5.49
N ARG A 14 15.19 17.22 5.34
CA ARG A 14 15.60 15.86 4.97
C ARG A 14 15.26 14.94 6.12
N GLY A 15 14.20 14.17 5.95
CA GLY A 15 13.82 13.11 6.89
C GLY A 15 14.92 12.03 6.93
N ALA A 16 15.17 11.49 8.12
CA ALA A 16 16.11 10.39 8.31
C ALA A 16 15.76 9.21 7.39
N ALA A 17 16.73 8.73 6.62
CA ALA A 17 16.57 7.58 5.76
C ALA A 17 16.28 6.33 6.60
N VAL A 18 15.15 5.68 6.32
CA VAL A 18 14.80 4.40 6.94
C VAL A 18 15.70 3.34 6.32
N SER A 19 16.60 2.75 7.12
CA SER A 19 17.43 1.63 6.69
C SER A 19 16.56 0.38 6.59
N LEU A 20 16.32 -0.09 5.37
CA LEU A 20 15.61 -1.33 5.10
C LEU A 20 16.61 -2.48 5.03
N ALA A 21 16.33 -3.59 5.71
CA ALA A 21 17.20 -4.77 5.67
C ALA A 21 17.29 -5.35 4.23
N PRO A 22 18.49 -5.66 3.73
CA PRO A 22 18.65 -6.20 2.39
C PRO A 22 18.08 -7.62 2.28
N VAL A 23 17.25 -7.85 1.27
CA VAL A 23 16.71 -9.17 0.91
C VAL A 23 17.65 -9.85 -0.09
N PRO A 24 17.87 -11.18 -0.04
CA PRO A 24 18.64 -11.90 -1.04
C PRO A 24 18.07 -11.68 -2.44
N ARG A 25 18.90 -11.22 -3.37
CA ARG A 25 18.51 -10.88 -4.74
C ARG A 25 18.09 -12.13 -5.52
N GLY A 26 16.94 -12.04 -6.19
CA GLY A 26 16.56 -12.96 -7.27
C GLY A 26 17.47 -12.77 -8.50
N PRO A 27 17.25 -13.53 -9.61
CA PRO A 27 18.04 -13.41 -10.82
C PRO A 27 18.05 -11.96 -11.32
N ALA A 28 19.20 -11.52 -11.85
CA ALA A 28 19.45 -10.16 -12.31
C ALA A 28 18.32 -9.70 -13.24
N GLN A 29 17.68 -8.59 -12.88
CA GLN A 29 16.61 -8.01 -13.69
C GLN A 29 17.23 -7.41 -14.95
N THR A 30 16.67 -7.70 -16.13
CA THR A 30 17.19 -7.18 -17.39
C THR A 30 17.09 -5.65 -17.41
N PRO A 31 18.19 -4.91 -17.61
CA PRO A 31 18.19 -3.45 -17.60
C PRO A 31 17.18 -2.83 -18.56
N ASP A 32 16.94 -3.46 -19.72
CA ASP A 32 16.07 -2.96 -20.78
C ASP A 32 14.59 -2.86 -20.37
N ARG A 33 14.11 -3.73 -19.53
CA ARG A 33 12.70 -3.71 -19.04
C ARG A 33 12.37 -2.41 -18.31
N TYR A 34 13.34 -1.83 -17.60
CA TYR A 34 13.12 -0.69 -16.69
C TYR A 34 13.74 0.62 -17.19
N ILE A 35 14.31 0.64 -18.39
CA ILE A 35 15.05 1.81 -18.91
C ILE A 35 14.21 3.10 -18.89
N ARG A 36 12.91 3.00 -19.15
CA ARG A 36 12.00 4.14 -19.16
C ARG A 36 11.72 4.70 -17.77
N GLN A 37 11.59 3.86 -16.75
CA GLN A 37 11.37 4.32 -15.38
C GLN A 37 12.68 4.78 -14.72
N ILE A 38 13.81 4.15 -15.05
CA ILE A 38 15.16 4.58 -14.60
C ILE A 38 15.48 5.97 -15.14
N ALA A 39 15.02 6.33 -16.33
CA ALA A 39 15.21 7.64 -16.92
C ALA A 39 14.48 8.78 -16.17
N VAL A 40 13.55 8.47 -15.26
CA VAL A 40 12.86 9.47 -14.45
C VAL A 40 13.79 9.95 -13.33
N PRO A 41 14.21 11.24 -13.29
CA PRO A 41 15.28 11.71 -12.39
C PRO A 41 15.01 11.48 -10.90
N CYS A 42 13.76 11.57 -10.45
CA CYS A 42 13.39 11.36 -9.03
C CYS A 42 13.35 9.88 -8.62
N PHE A 43 13.50 8.95 -9.55
CA PHE A 43 13.57 7.51 -9.31
C PHE A 43 14.98 6.96 -9.60
N GLY A 44 15.41 7.07 -10.86
CA GLY A 44 16.78 6.71 -11.29
C GLY A 44 17.13 5.24 -11.09
N ALA A 45 18.40 4.92 -11.31
CA ALA A 45 18.94 3.58 -11.08
C ALA A 45 18.92 3.18 -9.59
N ALA A 46 19.17 4.13 -8.69
CA ALA A 46 19.12 3.89 -7.24
C ALA A 46 17.72 3.50 -6.76
N GLY A 47 16.67 4.16 -7.26
CA GLY A 47 15.28 3.81 -6.96
C GLY A 47 14.92 2.41 -7.50
N GLN A 48 15.42 2.04 -8.68
CA GLN A 48 15.24 0.71 -9.25
C GLN A 48 15.94 -0.36 -8.40
N GLU A 49 17.14 -0.11 -7.94
CA GLU A 49 17.88 -1.02 -7.06
C GLU A 49 17.16 -1.18 -5.71
N ALA A 50 16.71 -0.09 -5.11
CA ALA A 50 15.94 -0.12 -3.87
C ALA A 50 14.63 -0.92 -4.02
N LEU A 51 13.91 -0.74 -5.14
CA LEU A 51 12.69 -1.50 -5.43
C LEU A 51 12.99 -2.98 -5.66
N ALA A 52 14.06 -3.31 -6.37
CA ALA A 52 14.48 -4.69 -6.59
C ALA A 52 14.93 -5.42 -5.31
N GLY A 53 15.38 -4.67 -4.30
CA GLY A 53 15.70 -5.18 -2.97
C GLY A 53 14.51 -5.27 -2.02
N LEU A 54 13.34 -4.72 -2.39
CA LEU A 54 12.19 -4.59 -1.48
C LEU A 54 11.38 -5.88 -1.43
N THR A 55 10.99 -6.28 -0.21
CA THR A 55 9.91 -7.24 0.04
C THR A 55 8.67 -6.49 0.51
N VAL A 56 7.57 -6.63 -0.20
CA VAL A 56 6.27 -6.03 0.16
C VAL A 56 5.34 -7.11 0.69
N ALA A 57 4.78 -6.90 1.88
CA ALA A 57 3.65 -7.68 2.41
C ALA A 57 2.35 -6.96 2.04
N MET A 58 1.50 -7.60 1.24
CA MET A 58 0.23 -7.07 0.79
C MET A 58 -0.92 -7.84 1.40
N ILE A 59 -1.81 -7.14 2.09
CA ILE A 59 -2.97 -7.73 2.78
C ILE A 59 -4.23 -7.38 2.01
N GLY A 60 -4.80 -8.37 1.35
CA GLY A 60 -5.91 -8.28 0.41
C GLY A 60 -5.45 -8.35 -1.05
N CYS A 61 -6.16 -9.16 -1.87
CA CYS A 61 -5.97 -9.29 -3.32
C CYS A 61 -7.23 -8.84 -4.10
N GLY A 62 -8.07 -8.02 -3.46
CA GLY A 62 -9.28 -7.46 -4.08
C GLY A 62 -8.98 -6.36 -5.12
N ALA A 63 -9.85 -5.36 -5.19
CA ALA A 63 -9.76 -4.29 -6.18
C ALA A 63 -8.44 -3.50 -6.08
N LEU A 64 -8.06 -3.10 -4.85
CA LEU A 64 -6.80 -2.39 -4.60
C LEU A 64 -5.60 -3.31 -4.83
N GLY A 65 -5.58 -4.47 -4.16
CA GLY A 65 -4.44 -5.38 -4.20
C GLY A 65 -4.12 -5.92 -5.59
N SER A 66 -5.14 -6.20 -6.42
CA SER A 66 -4.92 -6.66 -7.78
C SER A 66 -4.15 -5.63 -8.63
N MET A 67 -4.48 -4.35 -8.50
CA MET A 67 -3.81 -3.27 -9.23
C MET A 67 -2.44 -2.91 -8.63
N GLN A 68 -2.33 -2.87 -7.28
CA GLN A 68 -1.06 -2.64 -6.59
C GLN A 68 -0.01 -3.69 -6.95
N ALA A 69 -0.41 -4.97 -6.88
CA ALA A 69 0.46 -6.09 -7.19
C ALA A 69 0.95 -6.04 -8.64
N GLU A 70 0.06 -5.76 -9.59
CA GLU A 70 0.43 -5.64 -10.99
C GLU A 70 1.46 -4.53 -11.23
N LEU A 71 1.24 -3.34 -10.69
CA LEU A 71 2.17 -2.22 -10.84
C LEU A 71 3.53 -2.54 -10.23
N LEU A 72 3.57 -3.06 -9.00
CA LEU A 72 4.82 -3.40 -8.31
C LEU A 72 5.61 -4.47 -9.07
N VAL A 73 4.95 -5.52 -9.54
CA VAL A 73 5.61 -6.61 -10.30
C VAL A 73 6.13 -6.09 -11.63
N ARG A 74 5.35 -5.27 -12.37
CA ARG A 74 5.79 -4.63 -13.62
C ARG A 74 6.95 -3.68 -13.40
N MET A 75 6.96 -2.95 -12.29
CA MET A 75 8.06 -2.05 -11.91
C MET A 75 9.31 -2.80 -11.39
N GLY A 76 9.20 -4.09 -11.07
CA GLY A 76 10.33 -4.92 -10.67
C GLY A 76 10.61 -4.93 -9.17
N VAL A 77 9.55 -5.03 -8.35
CA VAL A 77 9.71 -5.31 -6.92
C VAL A 77 10.42 -6.65 -6.72
N GLY A 78 11.31 -6.73 -5.73
CA GLY A 78 12.08 -7.95 -5.49
C GLY A 78 11.25 -9.11 -5.01
N ALA A 79 10.36 -8.86 -4.04
CA ALA A 79 9.45 -9.88 -3.53
C ALA A 79 8.09 -9.29 -3.15
N LEU A 80 7.04 -10.09 -3.37
CA LEU A 80 5.67 -9.75 -3.02
C LEU A 80 5.03 -10.94 -2.31
N ARG A 81 4.60 -10.74 -1.08
CA ARG A 81 3.81 -11.70 -0.29
C ARG A 81 2.38 -11.24 -0.27
N LEU A 82 1.45 -12.10 -0.70
CA LEU A 82 0.03 -11.81 -0.88
C LEU A 82 -0.79 -12.63 0.10
N ALA A 83 -1.64 -12.00 0.92
CA ALA A 83 -2.60 -12.70 1.77
C ALA A 83 -4.02 -12.35 1.39
N ASP A 84 -4.83 -13.37 1.10
CA ASP A 84 -6.28 -13.23 0.91
C ASP A 84 -6.96 -14.59 1.12
N GLY A 85 -7.98 -14.63 1.97
CA GLY A 85 -8.73 -15.85 2.27
C GLY A 85 -9.94 -16.08 1.37
N ASP A 86 -10.31 -15.07 0.55
CA ASP A 86 -11.48 -15.13 -0.33
C ASP A 86 -11.22 -15.93 -1.62
N THR A 87 -12.33 -16.30 -2.27
CA THR A 87 -12.34 -16.82 -3.63
C THR A 87 -12.75 -15.75 -4.64
N VAL A 88 -12.37 -15.95 -5.89
CA VAL A 88 -12.80 -15.11 -7.02
C VAL A 88 -14.29 -15.31 -7.26
N ALA A 89 -15.02 -14.21 -7.45
CA ALA A 89 -16.43 -14.21 -7.77
C ALA A 89 -16.71 -13.28 -8.97
N GLU A 90 -17.69 -13.61 -9.81
CA GLU A 90 -18.04 -12.85 -11.01
C GLU A 90 -18.33 -11.37 -10.72
N MET A 91 -19.04 -11.08 -9.64
CA MET A 91 -19.33 -9.71 -9.18
C MET A 91 -18.08 -8.86 -8.87
N ASN A 92 -16.90 -9.45 -8.81
CA ASN A 92 -15.65 -8.76 -8.55
C ASN A 92 -14.89 -8.36 -9.83
N LEU A 93 -15.13 -9.03 -10.96
CA LEU A 93 -14.32 -8.95 -12.17
C LEU A 93 -14.22 -7.54 -12.76
N HIS A 94 -15.26 -6.71 -12.61
CA HIS A 94 -15.28 -5.34 -13.13
C HIS A 94 -14.21 -4.42 -12.51
N ARG A 95 -13.61 -4.81 -11.35
CA ARG A 95 -12.62 -3.99 -10.64
C ARG A 95 -11.38 -4.75 -10.14
N GLN A 96 -11.38 -6.08 -10.19
CA GLN A 96 -10.27 -6.93 -9.72
C GLN A 96 -9.53 -7.51 -10.93
N ILE A 97 -8.61 -6.72 -11.49
CA ILE A 97 -7.99 -6.92 -12.82
C ILE A 97 -7.11 -8.17 -12.96
N GLN A 98 -6.78 -8.84 -11.86
CA GLN A 98 -5.97 -10.07 -11.89
C GLN A 98 -6.78 -11.31 -12.26
N PHE A 99 -8.10 -11.23 -12.24
CA PHE A 99 -8.96 -12.40 -12.32
C PHE A 99 -9.76 -12.43 -13.62
N THR A 100 -10.10 -13.65 -14.04
CA THR A 100 -10.88 -13.94 -15.23
C THR A 100 -12.20 -14.63 -14.85
N GLU A 101 -13.12 -14.73 -15.83
CA GLU A 101 -14.35 -15.51 -15.67
C GLU A 101 -14.05 -16.99 -15.35
N ALA A 102 -12.97 -17.55 -15.91
CA ALA A 102 -12.54 -18.91 -15.59
C ALA A 102 -12.10 -19.07 -14.13
N ASP A 103 -11.43 -18.05 -13.56
CA ASP A 103 -11.07 -18.06 -12.14
C ASP A 103 -12.31 -17.98 -11.24
N ALA A 104 -13.31 -17.19 -11.64
CA ALA A 104 -14.58 -17.07 -10.93
C ALA A 104 -15.39 -18.38 -10.99
N ALA A 105 -15.51 -18.99 -12.19
CA ALA A 105 -16.20 -20.26 -12.38
C ALA A 105 -15.58 -21.40 -11.56
N ALA A 106 -14.24 -21.38 -11.40
CA ALA A 106 -13.50 -22.35 -10.62
C ALA A 106 -13.41 -21.98 -9.10
N ALA A 107 -14.00 -20.86 -8.69
CA ALA A 107 -13.90 -20.32 -7.33
C ALA A 107 -12.47 -20.35 -6.75
N ARG A 108 -11.48 -19.99 -7.58
CA ARG A 108 -10.06 -20.02 -7.18
C ARG A 108 -9.80 -19.05 -6.04
N ASN A 109 -8.91 -19.42 -5.11
CA ASN A 109 -8.47 -18.47 -4.08
C ASN A 109 -7.81 -17.24 -4.73
N LYS A 110 -8.12 -16.04 -4.23
CA LYS A 110 -7.63 -14.78 -4.81
C LYS A 110 -6.12 -14.65 -4.76
N ALA A 111 -5.48 -14.98 -3.64
CA ALA A 111 -4.03 -14.87 -3.51
C ALA A 111 -3.29 -15.83 -4.46
N GLU A 112 -3.78 -17.06 -4.61
CA GLU A 112 -3.20 -18.07 -5.51
C GLU A 112 -3.40 -17.69 -6.98
N ALA A 113 -4.61 -17.25 -7.35
CA ALA A 113 -4.92 -16.83 -8.72
C ALA A 113 -4.09 -15.59 -9.11
N ALA A 114 -4.01 -14.59 -8.23
CA ALA A 114 -3.17 -13.42 -8.44
C ALA A 114 -1.69 -13.78 -8.58
N ALA A 115 -1.15 -14.62 -7.69
CA ALA A 115 0.24 -15.03 -7.76
C ALA A 115 0.57 -15.79 -9.05
N ALA A 116 -0.32 -16.68 -9.50
CA ALA A 116 -0.14 -17.41 -10.76
C ALA A 116 -0.04 -16.45 -11.94
N ARG A 117 -0.96 -15.47 -12.04
CA ARG A 117 -0.95 -14.47 -13.11
C ARG A 117 0.29 -13.57 -13.02
N LEU A 118 0.62 -13.04 -11.85
CA LEU A 118 1.72 -12.11 -11.65
C LEU A 118 3.08 -12.72 -12.04
N ARG A 119 3.29 -14.02 -11.80
CA ARG A 119 4.49 -14.74 -12.24
C ARG A 119 4.66 -14.74 -13.75
N THR A 120 3.58 -14.65 -14.52
CA THR A 120 3.65 -14.53 -15.99
C THR A 120 4.06 -13.14 -16.46
N LEU A 121 3.88 -12.10 -15.62
CA LEU A 121 4.22 -10.71 -15.96
C LEU A 121 5.71 -10.42 -15.77
N ASN A 122 6.31 -10.96 -14.72
CA ASN A 122 7.72 -10.77 -14.42
C ASN A 122 8.27 -11.93 -13.58
N GLY A 123 8.97 -12.85 -14.22
CA GLY A 123 9.55 -14.01 -13.57
C GLY A 123 10.73 -13.71 -12.63
N ALA A 124 11.26 -12.47 -12.65
CA ALA A 124 12.31 -12.06 -11.71
C ALA A 124 11.78 -11.69 -10.32
N CYS A 125 10.47 -11.41 -10.20
CA CYS A 125 9.85 -11.10 -8.91
C CYS A 125 9.50 -12.38 -8.15
N ARG A 126 9.93 -12.48 -6.89
CA ARG A 126 9.52 -13.58 -6.03
C ARG A 126 8.10 -13.31 -5.51
N ILE A 127 7.17 -14.21 -5.81
CA ILE A 127 5.76 -14.05 -5.41
C ILE A 127 5.35 -15.23 -4.53
N GLU A 128 4.92 -14.92 -3.31
CA GLU A 128 4.42 -15.88 -2.32
C GLU A 128 2.93 -15.62 -2.10
N ALA A 129 2.11 -16.65 -2.24
CA ALA A 129 0.68 -16.60 -1.96
C ALA A 129 0.39 -17.27 -0.61
N VAL A 130 -0.39 -16.59 0.22
CA VAL A 130 -0.93 -17.10 1.48
C VAL A 130 -2.46 -17.10 1.35
N PRO A 131 -3.09 -18.26 1.07
CA PRO A 131 -4.52 -18.37 0.81
C PRO A 131 -5.33 -18.35 2.13
N ALA A 132 -5.11 -17.32 2.93
CA ALA A 132 -5.75 -17.15 4.23
C ALA A 132 -5.87 -15.67 4.59
N PHE A 133 -6.85 -15.36 5.44
CA PHE A 133 -6.92 -14.06 6.10
C PHE A 133 -5.84 -13.92 7.16
N VAL A 134 -5.25 -12.73 7.27
CA VAL A 134 -4.37 -12.41 8.39
C VAL A 134 -5.21 -12.26 9.67
N THR A 135 -4.68 -12.79 10.77
CA THR A 135 -5.30 -12.76 12.09
C THR A 135 -4.29 -12.23 13.12
N PRO A 136 -4.72 -11.89 14.34
CA PRO A 136 -3.78 -11.52 15.42
C PRO A 136 -2.68 -12.56 15.66
N ALA A 137 -2.97 -13.85 15.43
CA ALA A 137 -2.00 -14.93 15.60
C ALA A 137 -1.00 -15.04 14.43
N THR A 138 -1.38 -14.62 13.22
CA THR A 138 -0.60 -14.87 12.00
C THR A 138 0.07 -13.62 11.43
N ILE A 139 -0.40 -12.41 11.75
CA ILE A 139 0.08 -11.18 11.12
C ILE A 139 1.57 -10.95 11.36
N GLY A 140 2.08 -11.24 12.57
CA GLY A 140 3.50 -11.07 12.88
C GLY A 140 4.41 -11.90 11.99
N ALA A 141 4.07 -13.18 11.77
CA ALA A 141 4.79 -14.05 10.85
C ALA A 141 4.64 -13.61 9.39
N PHE A 142 3.44 -13.15 9.01
CA PHE A 142 3.16 -12.68 7.64
C PHE A 142 3.98 -11.47 7.25
N ILE A 143 4.15 -10.48 8.14
CA ILE A 143 4.91 -9.25 7.86
C ILE A 143 6.41 -9.37 8.14
N CYS A 144 6.86 -10.47 8.74
CA CYS A 144 8.27 -10.68 9.10
C CYS A 144 9.17 -10.56 7.85
N GLY A 145 10.22 -9.73 7.94
CA GLY A 145 11.15 -9.48 6.86
C GLY A 145 10.60 -8.61 5.70
N ALA A 146 9.38 -8.09 5.80
CA ALA A 146 8.90 -7.10 4.85
C ALA A 146 9.52 -5.73 5.13
N GLY A 147 9.87 -4.99 4.07
CA GLY A 147 10.30 -3.61 4.15
C GLY A 147 9.16 -2.62 4.03
N LEU A 148 7.99 -3.08 3.58
CA LEU A 148 6.78 -2.28 3.41
C LEU A 148 5.55 -3.17 3.52
N ILE A 149 4.49 -2.66 4.17
CA ILE A 149 3.17 -3.29 4.15
C ILE A 149 2.21 -2.42 3.34
N LEU A 150 1.47 -3.02 2.42
CA LEU A 150 0.39 -2.36 1.68
C LEU A 150 -0.97 -2.87 2.15
N ASP A 151 -1.81 -1.92 2.54
CA ASP A 151 -3.23 -2.18 2.81
C ASP A 151 -3.99 -2.27 1.49
N ALA A 152 -4.64 -3.40 1.28
CA ALA A 152 -5.55 -3.66 0.16
C ALA A 152 -6.85 -4.30 0.64
N THR A 153 -7.10 -4.29 1.97
CA THR A 153 -8.31 -4.82 2.58
C THR A 153 -9.46 -3.82 2.59
N ASP A 154 -10.68 -4.30 2.58
CA ASP A 154 -11.88 -3.53 2.86
C ASP A 154 -12.35 -3.63 4.33
N SER A 155 -11.65 -4.45 5.14
CA SER A 155 -11.95 -4.71 6.54
C SER A 155 -11.35 -3.67 7.48
N VAL A 156 -12.18 -2.91 8.16
CA VAL A 156 -11.73 -1.94 9.18
C VAL A 156 -10.98 -2.62 10.32
N PRO A 157 -11.46 -3.72 10.92
CA PRO A 157 -10.69 -4.41 11.96
C PRO A 157 -9.29 -4.85 11.50
N THR A 158 -9.18 -5.32 10.26
CA THR A 158 -7.88 -5.73 9.69
C THR A 158 -6.92 -4.53 9.56
N ARG A 159 -7.40 -3.34 9.24
CA ARG A 159 -6.57 -2.12 9.19
C ARG A 159 -5.97 -1.75 10.54
N TYR A 160 -6.74 -1.90 11.61
CA TYR A 160 -6.22 -1.69 12.97
C TYR A 160 -5.20 -2.76 13.36
N LEU A 161 -5.46 -4.01 12.99
CA LEU A 161 -4.51 -5.09 13.18
C LEU A 161 -3.19 -4.83 12.43
N ILE A 162 -3.27 -4.38 11.16
CA ILE A 162 -2.08 -3.98 10.37
C ILE A 162 -1.34 -2.84 11.07
N ASN A 163 -2.06 -1.77 11.47
CA ASN A 163 -1.45 -0.63 12.13
C ASN A 163 -0.67 -1.03 13.38
N ASP A 164 -1.29 -1.79 14.26
CA ASP A 164 -0.69 -2.16 15.53
C ASP A 164 0.53 -3.07 15.34
N ALA A 165 0.42 -4.06 14.44
CA ALA A 165 1.52 -4.95 14.11
C ALA A 165 2.67 -4.21 13.41
N ALA A 166 2.38 -3.34 12.44
CA ALA A 166 3.36 -2.55 11.71
C ALA A 166 4.12 -1.59 12.64
N VAL A 167 3.41 -0.89 13.52
CA VAL A 167 4.01 0.00 14.51
C VAL A 167 4.88 -0.79 15.49
N ALA A 168 4.40 -1.93 15.99
CA ALA A 168 5.17 -2.79 16.89
C ALA A 168 6.45 -3.33 16.23
N ALA A 169 6.37 -3.76 14.98
CA ALA A 169 7.50 -4.29 14.21
C ALA A 169 8.43 -3.18 13.66
N GLY A 170 8.03 -1.90 13.69
CA GLY A 170 8.79 -0.82 13.08
C GLY A 170 8.77 -0.82 11.55
N ILE A 171 7.81 -1.50 10.93
CA ILE A 171 7.69 -1.63 9.47
C ILE A 171 6.76 -0.54 8.94
N PRO A 172 7.17 0.27 7.94
CA PRO A 172 6.28 1.22 7.30
C PRO A 172 5.09 0.53 6.63
N TRP A 173 3.93 1.20 6.67
CA TRP A 173 2.78 0.71 5.94
C TRP A 173 1.97 1.86 5.32
N ILE A 174 1.23 1.57 4.27
CA ILE A 174 0.40 2.56 3.60
C ILE A 174 -1.05 2.15 3.72
N TYR A 175 -1.78 2.88 4.58
CA TYR A 175 -3.23 2.79 4.73
C TYR A 175 -3.92 3.35 3.49
N CYS A 176 -4.99 2.71 3.07
CA CYS A 176 -5.90 3.26 2.07
C CYS A 176 -7.34 2.80 2.28
N GLY A 177 -8.27 3.61 1.77
CA GLY A 177 -9.69 3.30 1.73
C GLY A 177 -10.34 4.00 0.55
N VAL A 178 -11.18 3.28 -0.19
CA VAL A 178 -11.91 3.78 -1.35
C VAL A 178 -13.36 3.33 -1.29
N SER A 179 -14.28 4.22 -1.66
CA SER A 179 -15.71 3.94 -1.80
C SER A 179 -16.32 4.91 -2.81
N GLY A 180 -17.23 4.44 -3.66
CA GLY A 180 -17.81 5.26 -4.71
C GLY A 180 -16.76 5.78 -5.67
N THR A 181 -16.58 7.10 -5.66
CA THR A 181 -15.64 7.86 -6.48
C THR A 181 -14.50 8.47 -5.68
N ALA A 182 -14.54 8.33 -4.35
CA ALA A 182 -13.62 9.00 -3.43
C ALA A 182 -12.71 8.00 -2.71
N GLY A 183 -11.54 8.48 -2.32
CA GLY A 183 -10.59 7.67 -1.55
C GLY A 183 -9.72 8.51 -0.63
N GLN A 184 -9.02 7.80 0.24
CA GLN A 184 -8.04 8.40 1.15
C GLN A 184 -6.88 7.46 1.41
N MET A 185 -5.71 8.02 1.72
CA MET A 185 -4.52 7.27 2.09
C MET A 185 -3.68 8.01 3.13
N LEU A 186 -2.98 7.23 3.93
CA LEU A 186 -1.97 7.71 4.87
C LEU A 186 -0.75 6.79 4.82
N ALA A 187 0.42 7.35 4.64
CA ALA A 187 1.65 6.61 4.86
C ALA A 187 2.04 6.70 6.34
N VAL A 188 2.10 5.57 6.99
CA VAL A 188 2.52 5.42 8.39
C VAL A 188 3.96 4.94 8.42
N VAL A 189 4.85 5.79 8.95
CA VAL A 189 6.26 5.47 9.13
C VAL A 189 6.53 5.46 10.65
N PRO A 190 6.65 4.29 11.25
CA PRO A 190 6.84 4.17 12.70
C PRO A 190 8.04 4.99 13.19
N GLY A 191 7.82 5.78 14.25
CA GLY A 191 8.84 6.70 14.80
C GLY A 191 8.93 8.06 14.14
N SER A 192 8.44 8.22 12.88
CA SER A 192 8.63 9.47 12.10
C SER A 192 7.34 10.24 11.83
N GLY A 193 6.18 9.75 12.25
CA GLY A 193 4.90 10.41 11.99
C GLY A 193 3.74 9.78 12.74
N PRO A 194 2.49 10.25 12.45
CA PRO A 194 1.29 9.70 13.03
C PRO A 194 1.03 8.28 12.52
N CYS A 195 0.44 7.44 13.36
CA CYS A 195 -0.14 6.18 12.95
C CYS A 195 -1.66 6.33 12.69
N LEU A 196 -2.34 5.25 12.27
CA LEU A 196 -3.77 5.29 12.01
C LEU A 196 -4.56 5.69 13.27
N ARG A 197 -4.15 5.21 14.46
CA ARG A 197 -4.81 5.54 15.73
C ARG A 197 -4.60 6.98 16.20
N CYS A 198 -3.62 7.72 15.65
CA CYS A 198 -3.52 9.16 15.90
C CYS A 198 -4.68 9.94 15.26
N ILE A 199 -5.28 9.40 14.19
CA ILE A 199 -6.39 10.03 13.48
C ILE A 199 -7.74 9.42 13.91
N PHE A 200 -7.76 8.09 14.02
CA PHE A 200 -8.91 7.29 14.37
C PHE A 200 -8.53 6.40 15.56
N PRO A 201 -8.65 6.90 16.81
CA PRO A 201 -8.19 6.17 18.00
C PRO A 201 -8.82 4.79 18.13
N GLU A 202 -10.11 4.68 17.79
CA GLU A 202 -10.89 3.46 17.84
C GLU A 202 -11.54 3.14 16.50
N PRO A 203 -11.79 1.84 16.23
CA PRO A 203 -12.54 1.45 15.04
C PRO A 203 -13.92 2.10 15.06
N PRO A 204 -14.33 2.74 13.95
CA PRO A 204 -15.70 3.25 13.83
C PRO A 204 -16.70 2.10 13.83
N ALA A 205 -17.94 2.39 14.23
CA ALA A 205 -19.03 1.42 14.16
C ALA A 205 -19.18 0.90 12.71
N PRO A 206 -19.36 -0.41 12.50
CA PRO A 206 -19.37 -1.01 11.15
C PRO A 206 -20.39 -0.36 10.20
N GLU A 207 -21.52 0.09 10.72
CA GLU A 207 -22.58 0.77 9.95
C GLU A 207 -22.21 2.19 9.50
N SER A 208 -21.26 2.84 10.17
CA SER A 208 -20.82 4.20 9.83
C SER A 208 -19.76 4.24 8.75
N VAL A 209 -19.16 3.09 8.41
CA VAL A 209 -18.08 3.01 7.42
C VAL A 209 -18.67 2.83 6.03
N PRO A 210 -18.36 3.72 5.06
CA PRO A 210 -18.66 3.47 3.66
C PRO A 210 -17.97 2.17 3.21
N SER A 211 -18.71 1.29 2.57
CA SER A 211 -18.18 0.06 2.02
C SER A 211 -18.57 -0.09 0.55
N ALA A 212 -17.75 -0.82 -0.22
CA ALA A 212 -18.08 -1.11 -1.61
C ALA A 212 -19.42 -1.85 -1.78
N ILE A 213 -19.86 -2.58 -0.76
CA ILE A 213 -21.16 -3.28 -0.77
C ILE A 213 -22.33 -2.29 -0.65
N ARG A 214 -22.21 -1.29 0.24
CA ARG A 214 -23.28 -0.32 0.48
C ARG A 214 -23.25 0.91 -0.40
N GLY A 215 -22.03 1.40 -0.71
CA GLY A 215 -21.83 2.63 -1.46
C GLY A 215 -21.41 2.42 -2.92
N GLY A 216 -21.22 1.18 -3.34
CA GLY A 216 -20.64 0.89 -4.65
C GLY A 216 -19.18 1.31 -4.73
N ILE A 217 -18.55 1.04 -5.88
CA ILE A 217 -17.18 1.43 -6.16
C ILE A 217 -16.93 1.42 -7.67
N LEU A 218 -16.36 2.47 -8.19
CA LEU A 218 -15.97 2.56 -9.60
C LEU A 218 -14.49 2.20 -9.78
N PRO A 219 -14.13 1.39 -10.78
CA PRO A 219 -12.76 0.88 -10.94
C PRO A 219 -11.73 2.00 -11.15
N PHE A 220 -12.08 3.09 -11.79
CA PHE A 220 -11.14 4.20 -11.98
C PHE A 220 -10.83 4.96 -10.67
N ALA A 221 -11.73 4.97 -9.67
CA ALA A 221 -11.44 5.51 -8.34
C ALA A 221 -10.41 4.62 -7.62
N VAL A 222 -10.53 3.30 -7.78
CA VAL A 222 -9.52 2.34 -7.31
C VAL A 222 -8.16 2.61 -7.95
N SER A 223 -8.12 2.77 -9.28
CA SER A 223 -6.88 3.04 -10.03
C SER A 223 -6.20 4.33 -9.58
N ALA A 224 -6.97 5.40 -9.33
CA ALA A 224 -6.44 6.67 -8.84
C ALA A 224 -5.80 6.51 -7.46
N LEU A 225 -6.47 5.81 -6.54
CA LEU A 225 -5.92 5.55 -5.20
C LEU A 225 -4.65 4.70 -5.26
N VAL A 226 -4.66 3.64 -6.05
CA VAL A 226 -3.50 2.76 -6.22
C VAL A 226 -2.30 3.54 -6.77
N SER A 227 -2.51 4.43 -7.74
CA SER A 227 -1.43 5.27 -8.28
C SER A 227 -0.80 6.16 -7.21
N LEU A 228 -1.61 6.79 -6.35
CA LEU A 228 -1.13 7.58 -5.22
C LEU A 228 -0.38 6.70 -4.20
N GLN A 229 -0.88 5.51 -3.91
CA GLN A 229 -0.30 4.60 -2.95
C GLN A 229 1.05 4.04 -3.43
N ILE A 230 1.15 3.64 -4.70
CA ILE A 230 2.43 3.20 -5.29
C ILE A 230 3.43 4.37 -5.36
N SER A 231 2.97 5.57 -5.71
CA SER A 231 3.82 6.77 -5.63
C SER A 231 4.37 6.98 -4.21
N ALA A 232 3.54 6.82 -3.18
CA ALA A 232 3.99 6.92 -1.79
C ALA A 232 4.99 5.81 -1.44
N ALA A 233 4.77 4.57 -1.89
CA ALA A 233 5.71 3.45 -1.71
C ALA A 233 7.07 3.75 -2.35
N ILE A 234 7.08 4.24 -3.58
CA ILE A 234 8.33 4.61 -4.28
C ILE A 234 9.03 5.77 -3.55
N ARG A 235 8.30 6.80 -3.14
CA ARG A 235 8.87 7.92 -2.39
C ARG A 235 9.40 7.51 -1.02
N LEU A 236 8.83 6.49 -0.39
CA LEU A 236 9.34 5.92 0.84
C LEU A 236 10.73 5.31 0.64
N ILE A 237 10.88 4.42 -0.35
CA ILE A 237 12.16 3.74 -0.61
C ILE A 237 13.24 4.66 -1.17
N THR A 238 12.86 5.78 -1.78
CA THR A 238 13.80 6.82 -2.24
C THR A 238 14.08 7.90 -1.19
N GLY A 239 13.51 7.77 0.03
CA GLY A 239 13.75 8.71 1.14
C GLY A 239 13.09 10.09 0.94
N THR A 240 12.13 10.22 0.03
CA THR A 240 11.50 11.51 -0.32
C THR A 240 10.05 11.65 0.16
N LEU A 241 9.54 10.66 0.93
CA LEU A 241 8.17 10.67 1.40
C LEU A 241 7.99 11.59 2.63
N PRO A 242 7.16 12.63 2.55
CA PRO A 242 6.78 13.40 3.74
C PRO A 242 5.76 12.62 4.57
N THR A 243 5.97 12.53 5.87
CA THR A 243 5.05 11.93 6.82
C THR A 243 3.95 12.89 7.27
N GLY A 244 2.91 12.38 7.95
CA GLY A 244 1.85 13.21 8.52
C GLY A 244 0.93 13.86 7.47
N ARG A 245 0.72 13.22 6.34
CA ARG A 245 -0.17 13.69 5.27
C ARG A 245 -1.26 12.67 5.00
N LEU A 246 -2.48 12.97 5.43
CA LEU A 246 -3.68 12.27 4.98
C LEU A 246 -4.09 12.85 3.64
N ILE A 247 -3.98 12.06 2.58
CA ILE A 247 -4.41 12.45 1.24
C ILE A 247 -5.85 11.98 1.07
N ARG A 248 -6.74 12.87 0.61
CA ARG A 248 -8.11 12.58 0.25
C ARG A 248 -8.36 13.07 -1.16
N PHE A 249 -9.08 12.28 -1.95
CA PHE A 249 -9.44 12.67 -3.32
C PHE A 249 -10.86 12.25 -3.65
N ASP A 250 -11.43 12.90 -4.64
CA ASP A 250 -12.60 12.48 -5.39
C ASP A 250 -12.28 12.61 -6.87
N VAL A 251 -12.64 11.61 -7.67
CA VAL A 251 -12.37 11.60 -9.12
C VAL A 251 -13.59 11.99 -9.96
N TRP A 252 -14.78 12.01 -9.36
CA TRP A 252 -15.98 12.46 -10.03
C TRP A 252 -16.05 13.99 -10.07
N GLU A 253 -15.85 14.62 -8.92
CA GLU A 253 -15.60 16.04 -8.77
C GLU A 253 -14.10 16.21 -8.51
N PRO A 254 -13.25 16.37 -9.57
CA PRO A 254 -11.80 16.24 -9.43
C PRO A 254 -11.23 17.15 -8.35
N ALA A 255 -10.94 16.53 -7.21
CA ALA A 255 -10.41 17.23 -6.05
C ALA A 255 -9.35 16.38 -5.36
N LEU A 256 -8.24 17.03 -5.00
CA LEU A 256 -7.19 16.43 -4.17
C LEU A 256 -6.95 17.33 -2.97
N ARG A 257 -7.08 16.78 -1.77
CA ARG A 257 -6.86 17.50 -0.51
C ARG A 257 -5.80 16.80 0.31
N ILE A 258 -4.85 17.55 0.84
CA ILE A 258 -3.83 17.08 1.75
C ILE A 258 -4.12 17.69 3.11
N VAL A 259 -4.44 16.84 4.07
CA VAL A 259 -4.68 17.23 5.46
C VAL A 259 -3.42 16.89 6.25
N ARG A 260 -2.83 17.87 6.91
CA ARG A 260 -1.71 17.63 7.84
C ARG A 260 -2.24 16.97 9.11
N VAL A 261 -1.56 15.93 9.54
CA VAL A 261 -1.87 15.18 10.75
C VAL A 261 -0.61 15.08 11.59
N GLU A 262 -0.70 15.43 12.85
CA GLU A 262 0.39 15.30 13.81
C GLU A 262 0.27 13.99 14.59
N ARG A 263 1.40 13.54 15.13
CA ARG A 263 1.42 12.41 16.04
C ARG A 263 0.73 12.82 17.34
N ASP A 264 -0.23 12.04 17.79
CA ASP A 264 -0.87 12.22 19.07
C ASP A 264 0.07 11.74 20.20
N PRO A 265 0.47 12.61 21.15
CA PRO A 265 1.30 12.21 22.29
C PRO A 265 0.62 11.18 23.20
N GLY A 266 -0.72 11.14 23.22
CA GLY A 266 -1.54 10.19 23.97
C GLY A 266 -1.94 8.94 23.18
N CYS A 267 -1.46 8.76 21.94
CA CYS A 267 -1.87 7.67 21.07
C CYS A 267 -1.66 6.29 21.74
N PRO A 268 -2.69 5.43 21.82
CA PRO A 268 -2.58 4.14 22.48
C PRO A 268 -1.64 3.15 21.77
N CYS A 269 -1.28 3.43 20.51
CA CYS A 269 -0.46 2.53 19.70
C CYS A 269 0.99 3.03 19.57
N CYS A 270 1.20 4.28 19.12
CA CYS A 270 2.55 4.74 18.78
C CYS A 270 3.20 5.63 19.86
N SER A 271 2.46 6.14 20.86
CA SER A 271 3.06 6.93 21.94
C SER A 271 3.88 6.07 22.91
N ALA A 272 3.52 4.81 23.11
CA ALA A 272 4.16 3.88 24.04
C ALA A 272 5.63 3.53 23.71
N ARG A 273 6.13 3.89 22.52
CA ARG A 273 7.57 3.86 22.21
C ARG A 273 8.28 5.11 22.73
N LYS A 274 8.34 5.30 24.04
CA LYS A 274 9.43 6.02 24.67
C LYS A 274 10.64 5.08 24.62
N SER A 275 11.62 5.45 23.74
CA SER A 275 13.05 5.17 23.89
C SER A 275 13.40 4.04 24.89
N GLY A 276 13.44 2.79 24.44
CA GLY A 276 14.38 1.82 24.97
C GLY A 276 15.67 1.99 24.15
N HIS A 277 16.72 2.25 24.84
CA HIS A 277 18.09 2.51 24.35
C HIS A 277 18.58 1.43 23.39
#